data_3e3656b2e533985947029afc4915deb9
#
_entry.id   3e3656b2e533985947029afc4915deb9
#
_cell.length_a   1.000
_cell.length_b   1.000
_cell.length_c   1.000
_cell.angle_alpha   90.00
_cell.angle_beta   90.00
_cell.angle_gamma   90.00
#
_symmetry.space_group_name_H-M   'P 1'
#
loop_
_entity.id
_entity.type
_entity.pdbx_description
1 polymer ?
#
loop_
_entity_poly.entity_id
_entity_poly.type
_entity_poly.pdbx_seq_one_letter_code
_entity_poly.pdbx_strand_id
1 'polypeptide(L)'
;MIQLDQVSLRRGGRVLFQKASMQIHPGWKVGLTGVNGAGKSTLFAALLGSIGPDDGTLSRPAVWTVAHMAQEVKALDMAAIDFVLTGDEEYWNIQQQLNHPEQLTDTELADLHGRFDEINGYSAPAKAAQLMAGLGFMEHQNQLLVSSFSGGW
;
A
#
# COMPACT_ATOMS: atom_id res chain seq x y z
N MET A 1 -17.48 -4.78 -7.11
CA MET A 1 -17.08 -3.79 -8.12
C MET A 1 -16.75 -2.46 -7.43
N ILE A 2 -15.92 -1.62 -8.06
CA ILE A 2 -15.76 -0.22 -7.65
C ILE A 2 -16.80 0.60 -8.40
N GLN A 3 -17.49 1.49 -7.69
CA GLN A 3 -18.53 2.33 -8.29
C GLN A 3 -18.34 3.79 -7.90
N LEU A 4 -18.35 4.65 -8.88
CA LEU A 4 -18.51 6.09 -8.76
C LEU A 4 -19.93 6.44 -9.20
N ASP A 5 -20.65 7.19 -8.38
CA ASP A 5 -21.98 7.69 -8.71
C ASP A 5 -22.05 9.19 -8.48
N GLN A 6 -22.18 9.94 -9.59
CA GLN A 6 -22.25 11.40 -9.63
C GLN A 6 -21.10 12.08 -8.86
N VAL A 7 -19.90 11.49 -8.86
CA VAL A 7 -18.73 11.97 -8.12
C VAL A 7 -18.24 13.30 -8.68
N SER A 8 -18.08 14.27 -7.81
CA SER A 8 -17.38 15.52 -8.09
C SER A 8 -16.14 15.63 -7.21
N LEU A 9 -15.02 16.05 -7.78
CA LEU A 9 -13.75 16.26 -7.08
C LEU A 9 -13.17 17.62 -7.44
N ARG A 10 -12.73 18.35 -6.40
CA ARG A 10 -12.07 19.66 -6.51
C ARG A 10 -10.72 19.65 -5.83
N ARG A 11 -9.80 20.45 -6.32
CA ARG A 11 -8.50 20.70 -5.68
C ARG A 11 -8.04 22.12 -5.96
N GLY A 12 -7.59 22.84 -4.89
CA GLY A 12 -7.12 24.22 -5.02
C GLY A 12 -8.11 25.16 -5.71
N GLY A 13 -9.42 25.00 -5.43
CA GLY A 13 -10.48 25.79 -6.08
C GLY A 13 -10.83 25.38 -7.51
N ARG A 14 -10.10 24.42 -8.10
CA ARG A 14 -10.37 23.92 -9.47
C ARG A 14 -11.22 22.66 -9.43
N VAL A 15 -12.26 22.59 -10.26
CA VAL A 15 -13.06 21.39 -10.49
C VAL A 15 -12.25 20.45 -11.40
N LEU A 16 -12.00 19.23 -10.94
CA LEU A 16 -11.28 18.19 -11.71
C LEU A 16 -12.27 17.25 -12.38
N PHE A 17 -13.28 16.82 -11.64
CA PHE A 17 -14.39 16.00 -12.13
C PHE A 17 -15.69 16.58 -11.65
N GLN A 18 -16.72 16.49 -12.49
CA GLN A 18 -18.07 16.96 -12.15
C GLN A 18 -19.08 15.87 -12.54
N LYS A 19 -19.81 15.37 -11.54
CA LYS A 19 -20.85 14.36 -11.70
C LYS A 19 -20.40 13.13 -12.53
N ALA A 20 -19.15 12.67 -12.31
CA ALA A 20 -18.61 11.52 -13.00
C ALA A 20 -19.23 10.23 -12.43
N SER A 21 -19.69 9.37 -13.31
CA SER A 21 -20.19 8.04 -12.94
C SER A 21 -19.45 6.97 -13.72
N MET A 22 -19.00 5.92 -13.01
CA MET A 22 -18.23 4.82 -13.59
C MET A 22 -18.37 3.58 -12.73
N GLN A 23 -18.32 2.43 -13.37
CA GLN A 23 -18.24 1.14 -12.70
C GLN A 23 -17.02 0.37 -13.19
N ILE A 24 -16.29 -0.25 -12.27
CA ILE A 24 -15.16 -1.14 -12.58
C ILE A 24 -15.48 -2.51 -11.99
N HIS A 25 -15.63 -3.49 -12.85
CA HIS A 25 -15.95 -4.86 -12.44
C HIS A 25 -14.69 -5.66 -12.12
N PRO A 26 -14.82 -6.73 -11.29
CA PRO A 26 -13.71 -7.65 -11.03
C PRO A 26 -13.08 -8.18 -12.32
N GLY A 27 -11.75 -8.29 -12.33
CA GLY A 27 -11.00 -8.79 -13.50
C GLY A 27 -10.73 -7.74 -14.59
N TRP A 28 -11.34 -6.57 -14.53
CA TRP A 28 -11.07 -5.52 -15.52
C TRP A 28 -9.69 -4.89 -15.32
N LYS A 29 -9.04 -4.63 -16.46
CA LYS A 29 -7.83 -3.79 -16.53
C LYS A 29 -8.24 -2.45 -17.15
N VAL A 30 -8.12 -1.39 -16.36
CA VAL A 30 -8.60 -0.05 -16.75
C VAL A 30 -7.42 0.90 -16.87
N GLY A 31 -7.28 1.54 -18.05
CA GLY A 31 -6.31 2.59 -18.28
C GLY A 31 -6.93 3.98 -18.05
N LEU A 32 -6.34 4.79 -17.18
CA LEU A 32 -6.73 6.18 -16.95
C LEU A 32 -5.78 7.11 -17.70
N THR A 33 -6.29 7.79 -18.71
CA THR A 33 -5.52 8.71 -19.56
C THR A 33 -5.99 10.15 -19.42
N GLY A 34 -5.14 11.10 -19.74
CA GLY A 34 -5.45 12.53 -19.68
C GLY A 34 -4.20 13.37 -19.51
N VAL A 35 -4.32 14.67 -19.81
CA VAL A 35 -3.23 15.64 -19.68
C VAL A 35 -2.75 15.78 -18.22
N ASN A 36 -1.56 16.35 -18.04
CA ASN A 36 -1.06 16.64 -16.69
C ASN A 36 -1.98 17.65 -15.98
N GLY A 37 -2.25 17.41 -14.71
CA GLY A 37 -3.20 18.22 -13.93
C GLY A 37 -4.69 17.92 -14.17
N ALA A 38 -5.03 16.90 -15.01
CA ALA A 38 -6.43 16.50 -15.21
C ALA A 38 -7.10 15.83 -13.99
N GLY A 39 -6.35 15.54 -12.94
CA GLY A 39 -6.90 14.94 -11.72
C GLY A 39 -6.70 13.42 -11.60
N LYS A 40 -5.86 12.80 -12.46
CA LYS A 40 -5.59 11.35 -12.40
C LYS A 40 -5.13 10.89 -11.00
N SER A 41 -4.12 11.54 -10.45
CA SER A 41 -3.60 11.23 -9.10
C SER A 41 -4.63 11.52 -8.00
N THR A 42 -5.50 12.53 -8.19
CA THR A 42 -6.58 12.83 -7.26
C THR A 42 -7.65 11.73 -7.26
N LEU A 43 -7.97 11.18 -8.44
CA LEU A 43 -8.88 10.04 -8.53
C LEU A 43 -8.28 8.79 -7.84
N PHE A 44 -6.97 8.51 -8.03
CA PHE A 44 -6.32 7.42 -7.29
C PHE A 44 -6.34 7.65 -5.78
N ALA A 45 -6.09 8.87 -5.31
CA ALA A 45 -6.18 9.20 -3.89
C ALA A 45 -7.61 8.99 -3.33
N ALA A 46 -8.64 9.28 -4.12
CA ALA A 46 -10.02 9.01 -3.75
C ALA A 46 -10.32 7.49 -3.72
N LEU A 47 -9.83 6.73 -4.70
CA LEU A 47 -9.96 5.27 -4.73
C LEU A 47 -9.24 4.59 -3.57
N LEU A 48 -8.09 5.12 -3.14
CA LEU A 48 -7.37 4.67 -1.94
C LEU A 48 -8.05 5.06 -0.63
N GLY A 49 -9.00 6.00 -0.67
CA GLY A 49 -9.67 6.51 0.52
C GLY A 49 -8.89 7.60 1.25
N SER A 50 -7.78 8.09 0.68
CA SER A 50 -6.99 9.19 1.25
C SER A 50 -7.74 10.52 1.19
N ILE A 51 -8.72 10.64 0.30
CA ILE A 51 -9.61 11.80 0.16
C ILE A 51 -11.02 11.32 -0.15
N GLY A 52 -12.01 12.03 0.38
CA GLY A 52 -13.41 11.84 -0.01
C GLY A 52 -13.80 12.64 -1.25
N PRO A 53 -14.87 12.26 -1.96
CA PRO A 53 -15.46 13.10 -2.99
C PRO A 53 -16.10 14.34 -2.36
N ASP A 54 -16.09 15.46 -3.11
CA ASP A 54 -16.79 16.70 -2.70
C ASP A 54 -18.31 16.55 -2.85
N ASP A 55 -18.77 15.73 -3.79
CA ASP A 55 -20.18 15.41 -4.04
C ASP A 55 -20.27 14.02 -4.70
N GLY A 56 -21.44 13.36 -4.57
CA GLY A 56 -21.65 12.01 -5.06
C GLY A 56 -21.08 10.92 -4.15
N THR A 57 -21.02 9.69 -4.65
CA THR A 57 -20.60 8.52 -3.86
C THR A 57 -19.53 7.72 -4.58
N LEU A 58 -18.46 7.39 -3.87
CA LEU A 58 -17.45 6.43 -4.30
C LEU A 58 -17.50 5.24 -3.36
N SER A 59 -17.73 4.06 -3.90
CA SER A 59 -17.84 2.82 -3.12
C SER A 59 -16.98 1.71 -3.69
N ARG A 60 -16.46 0.89 -2.78
CA ARG A 60 -15.77 -0.37 -3.07
C ARG A 60 -16.14 -1.41 -2.01
N PRO A 61 -16.04 -2.71 -2.31
CA PRO A 61 -16.27 -3.74 -1.29
C PRO A 61 -15.30 -3.57 -0.12
N ALA A 62 -15.83 -3.56 1.10
CA ALA A 62 -15.04 -3.37 2.33
C ALA A 62 -13.94 -4.43 2.52
N VAL A 63 -14.19 -5.64 2.01
CA VAL A 63 -13.25 -6.78 2.10
C VAL A 63 -12.09 -6.71 1.10
N TRP A 64 -12.07 -5.72 0.18
CA TRP A 64 -10.99 -5.59 -0.79
C TRP A 64 -9.80 -4.85 -0.20
N THR A 65 -8.64 -5.48 -0.27
CA THR A 65 -7.36 -4.82 -0.06
C THR A 65 -6.96 -4.09 -1.34
N VAL A 66 -6.51 -2.85 -1.21
CA VAL A 66 -6.03 -2.05 -2.34
C VAL A 66 -4.52 -1.91 -2.21
N ALA A 67 -3.79 -2.50 -3.14
CA ALA A 67 -2.36 -2.24 -3.30
C ALA A 67 -2.16 -1.15 -4.36
N HIS A 68 -1.18 -0.28 -4.17
CA HIS A 68 -0.80 0.72 -5.14
C HIS A 68 0.72 0.87 -5.23
N MET A 69 1.19 1.30 -6.38
CA MET A 69 2.58 1.65 -6.57
C MET A 69 2.73 3.17 -6.47
N ALA A 70 3.53 3.63 -5.52
CA ALA A 70 3.84 5.05 -5.38
C ALA A 70 4.69 5.52 -6.58
N GLN A 71 4.50 6.76 -7.02
CA GLN A 71 5.31 7.36 -8.10
C GLN A 71 6.76 7.58 -7.68
N GLU A 72 6.96 7.90 -6.40
CA GLU A 72 8.28 8.10 -5.80
C GLU A 72 8.32 7.38 -4.47
N VAL A 73 9.34 6.57 -4.26
CA VAL A 73 9.69 6.01 -2.97
C VAL A 73 10.61 7.02 -2.30
N LYS A 74 10.23 7.51 -1.13
CA LYS A 74 11.12 8.37 -0.34
C LYS A 74 12.40 7.58 -0.03
N ALA A 75 13.55 8.24 -0.17
CA ALA A 75 14.79 7.68 0.33
C ALA A 75 14.65 7.44 1.84
N LEU A 76 14.65 6.18 2.24
CA LEU A 76 14.46 5.75 3.62
C LEU A 76 15.77 5.15 4.13
N ASP A 77 16.10 5.46 5.38
CA ASP A 77 17.23 4.87 6.09
C ASP A 77 16.82 3.55 6.77
N MET A 78 16.24 2.66 5.96
CA MET A 78 15.91 1.29 6.36
C MET A 78 16.40 0.31 5.29
N ALA A 79 16.63 -0.94 5.68
CA ALA A 79 17.04 -1.98 4.75
C ALA A 79 15.97 -2.25 3.68
N ALA A 80 16.40 -2.58 2.47
CA ALA A 80 15.47 -2.84 1.36
C ALA A 80 14.51 -4.00 1.67
N ILE A 81 14.98 -5.05 2.34
CA ILE A 81 14.12 -6.16 2.74
C ILE A 81 13.06 -5.73 3.76
N ASP A 82 13.42 -4.86 4.72
CA ASP A 82 12.48 -4.34 5.71
C ASP A 82 11.43 -3.46 5.02
N PHE A 83 11.85 -2.64 4.04
CA PHE A 83 10.92 -1.86 3.23
C PHE A 83 9.90 -2.74 2.50
N VAL A 84 10.34 -3.87 1.91
CA VAL A 84 9.42 -4.84 1.28
C VAL A 84 8.45 -5.42 2.32
N LEU A 85 8.93 -5.74 3.52
CA LEU A 85 8.11 -6.28 4.61
C LEU A 85 7.09 -5.28 5.15
N THR A 86 7.35 -3.95 5.07
CA THR A 86 6.34 -2.95 5.44
C THR A 86 5.09 -2.99 4.56
N GLY A 87 5.17 -3.59 3.38
CA GLY A 87 4.01 -3.80 2.50
C GLY A 87 2.95 -4.74 3.07
N ASP A 88 3.33 -5.60 4.02
CA ASP A 88 2.41 -6.38 4.85
C ASP A 88 2.23 -5.68 6.19
N GLU A 89 1.21 -4.80 6.28
CA GLU A 89 0.97 -3.98 7.46
C GLU A 89 0.73 -4.81 8.72
N GLU A 90 0.07 -5.97 8.61
CA GLU A 90 -0.21 -6.84 9.75
C GLU A 90 1.08 -7.46 10.27
N TYR A 91 1.89 -8.04 9.39
CA TYR A 91 3.21 -8.56 9.71
C TYR A 91 4.07 -7.49 10.40
N TRP A 92 4.18 -6.32 9.77
CA TRP A 92 5.04 -5.25 10.24
C TRP A 92 4.65 -4.75 11.64
N ASN A 93 3.35 -4.56 11.87
CA ASN A 93 2.83 -4.11 13.16
C ASN A 93 3.10 -5.13 14.27
N ILE A 94 2.87 -6.41 14.02
CA ILE A 94 3.15 -7.48 14.99
C ILE A 94 4.66 -7.56 15.25
N GLN A 95 5.48 -7.54 14.19
CA GLN A 95 6.94 -7.58 14.31
C GLN A 95 7.49 -6.42 15.15
N GLN A 96 6.96 -5.20 14.96
CA GLN A 96 7.37 -4.04 15.77
C GLN A 96 7.03 -4.23 17.24
N GLN A 97 5.86 -4.78 17.57
CA GLN A 97 5.47 -5.06 18.94
C GLN A 97 6.35 -6.16 19.57
N LEU A 98 6.62 -7.24 18.84
CA LEU A 98 7.48 -8.33 19.28
C LEU A 98 8.95 -7.91 19.48
N ASN A 99 9.41 -6.84 18.82
CA ASN A 99 10.73 -6.27 19.04
C ASN A 99 10.87 -5.51 20.39
N HIS A 100 9.74 -5.22 21.05
CA HIS A 100 9.68 -4.52 22.34
C HIS A 100 8.90 -5.34 23.39
N PRO A 101 9.33 -6.58 23.69
CA PRO A 101 8.61 -7.46 24.59
C PRO A 101 8.48 -6.91 26.02
N GLU A 102 9.37 -5.99 26.42
CA GLU A 102 9.34 -5.32 27.73
C GLU A 102 8.10 -4.41 27.92
N GLN A 103 7.39 -4.09 26.84
CA GLN A 103 6.18 -3.26 26.87
C GLN A 103 4.89 -4.09 26.89
N LEU A 104 5.01 -5.42 26.87
CA LEU A 104 3.90 -6.36 26.75
C LEU A 104 3.75 -7.18 28.04
N THR A 105 2.53 -7.57 28.34
CA THR A 105 2.25 -8.61 29.32
C THR A 105 2.50 -9.99 28.73
N ASP A 106 2.70 -11.01 29.59
CA ASP A 106 2.91 -12.39 29.13
C ASP A 106 1.75 -12.90 28.24
N THR A 107 0.52 -12.48 28.54
CA THR A 107 -0.67 -12.84 27.74
C THR A 107 -0.64 -12.19 26.38
N GLU A 108 -0.38 -10.89 26.29
CA GLU A 108 -0.28 -10.17 25.01
C GLU A 108 0.86 -10.72 24.14
N LEU A 109 1.99 -11.06 24.75
CA LEU A 109 3.12 -11.66 24.05
C LEU A 109 2.75 -13.03 23.46
N ALA A 110 2.04 -13.87 24.23
CA ALA A 110 1.58 -15.17 23.75
C ALA A 110 0.57 -15.03 22.60
N ASP A 111 -0.38 -14.10 22.71
CA ASP A 111 -1.38 -13.83 21.67
C ASP A 111 -0.73 -13.30 20.38
N LEU A 112 0.26 -12.40 20.49
CA LEU A 112 1.02 -11.89 19.34
C LEU A 112 1.82 -12.99 18.65
N HIS A 113 2.48 -13.89 19.40
CA HIS A 113 3.16 -15.02 18.79
C HIS A 113 2.20 -15.97 18.08
N GLY A 114 1.02 -16.24 18.68
CA GLY A 114 -0.04 -17.03 18.06
C GLY A 114 -0.50 -16.40 16.75
N ARG A 115 -0.77 -15.08 16.75
CA ARG A 115 -1.17 -14.35 15.55
C ARG A 115 -0.08 -14.30 14.49
N PHE A 116 1.18 -14.14 14.90
CA PHE A 116 2.34 -14.14 14.01
C PHE A 116 2.52 -15.49 13.29
N ASP A 117 2.24 -16.59 13.97
CA ASP A 117 2.25 -17.92 13.39
C ASP A 117 1.09 -18.11 12.38
N GLU A 118 -0.13 -17.69 12.73
CA GLU A 118 -1.30 -17.76 11.86
C GLU A 118 -1.08 -17.06 10.51
N ILE A 119 -0.42 -15.89 10.51
CA ILE A 119 -0.11 -15.15 9.27
C ILE A 119 1.16 -15.68 8.57
N ASN A 120 1.79 -16.73 9.09
CA ASN A 120 3.08 -17.25 8.63
C ASN A 120 4.22 -16.23 8.72
N GLY A 121 4.22 -15.40 9.74
CA GLY A 121 5.17 -14.29 9.94
C GLY A 121 6.63 -14.73 9.94
N TYR A 122 6.94 -15.91 10.54
CA TYR A 122 8.31 -16.45 10.55
C TYR A 122 8.86 -16.74 9.15
N SER A 123 8.01 -16.97 8.16
CA SER A 123 8.44 -17.21 6.76
C SER A 123 8.48 -15.93 5.91
N ALA A 124 7.96 -14.81 6.40
CA ALA A 124 7.82 -13.58 5.63
C ALA A 124 9.17 -13.02 5.14
N PRO A 125 10.26 -12.99 5.94
CA PRO A 125 11.56 -12.52 5.45
C PRO A 125 12.11 -13.39 4.30
N ALA A 126 11.95 -14.70 4.36
CA ALA A 126 12.39 -15.59 3.29
C ALA A 126 11.58 -15.36 1.99
N LYS A 127 10.27 -15.15 2.11
CA LYS A 127 9.41 -14.81 0.97
C LYS A 127 9.77 -13.45 0.39
N ALA A 128 10.04 -12.44 1.22
CA ALA A 128 10.48 -11.11 0.78
C ALA A 128 11.79 -11.21 0.01
N ALA A 129 12.79 -11.93 0.53
CA ALA A 129 14.06 -12.15 -0.16
C ALA A 129 13.87 -12.88 -1.51
N GLN A 130 12.97 -13.86 -1.57
CA GLN A 130 12.66 -14.57 -2.82
C GLN A 130 11.98 -13.64 -3.85
N LEU A 131 11.07 -12.77 -3.41
CA LEU A 131 10.44 -11.76 -4.28
C LEU A 131 11.47 -10.78 -4.81
N MET A 132 12.38 -10.28 -3.96
CA MET A 132 13.47 -9.39 -4.37
C MET A 132 14.38 -10.07 -5.39
N ALA A 133 14.78 -11.32 -5.16
CA ALA A 133 15.56 -12.08 -6.12
C ALA A 133 14.83 -12.25 -7.46
N GLY A 134 13.51 -12.48 -7.44
CA GLY A 134 12.68 -12.56 -8.65
C GLY A 134 12.62 -11.23 -9.43
N LEU A 135 12.82 -10.10 -8.76
CA LEU A 135 12.92 -8.77 -9.37
C LEU A 135 14.36 -8.40 -9.80
N GLY A 136 15.35 -9.27 -9.55
CA GLY A 136 16.72 -9.07 -9.97
C GLY A 136 17.65 -8.52 -8.89
N PHE A 137 17.18 -8.36 -7.65
CA PHE A 137 18.06 -7.99 -6.53
C PHE A 137 19.00 -9.14 -6.18
N MET A 138 20.25 -8.82 -5.92
CA MET A 138 21.23 -9.79 -5.39
C MET A 138 21.07 -9.90 -3.87
N GLU A 139 21.42 -11.04 -3.29
CA GLU A 139 21.26 -11.32 -1.85
C GLU A 139 21.87 -10.21 -0.95
N HIS A 140 23.10 -9.75 -1.29
CA HIS A 140 23.75 -8.68 -0.53
C HIS A 140 23.02 -7.34 -0.58
N GLN A 141 22.14 -7.13 -1.56
CA GLN A 141 21.36 -5.88 -1.70
C GLN A 141 20.17 -5.83 -0.73
N ASN A 142 19.75 -6.97 -0.19
CA ASN A 142 18.63 -7.03 0.75
C ASN A 142 18.85 -6.15 1.99
N GLN A 143 20.11 -6.04 2.43
CA GLN A 143 20.50 -5.27 3.61
C GLN A 143 20.97 -3.83 3.30
N LEU A 144 21.03 -3.45 2.03
CA LEU A 144 21.35 -2.07 1.67
C LEU A 144 20.19 -1.14 1.99
N LEU A 145 20.50 0.09 2.35
CA LEU A 145 19.49 1.11 2.61
C LEU A 145 18.69 1.43 1.34
N VAL A 146 17.38 1.65 1.48
CA VAL A 146 16.51 2.07 0.37
C VAL A 146 17.05 3.34 -0.30
N SER A 147 17.62 4.26 0.50
CA SER A 147 18.26 5.50 0.02
C SER A 147 19.45 5.28 -0.92
N SER A 148 20.05 4.08 -0.92
CA SER A 148 21.18 3.76 -1.79
C SER A 148 20.79 3.32 -3.19
N PHE A 149 19.49 3.05 -3.43
CA PHE A 149 19.01 2.63 -4.74
C PHE A 149 18.56 3.82 -5.60
N SER A 150 18.72 3.69 -6.91
CA SER A 150 18.15 4.65 -7.86
C SER A 150 16.64 4.46 -8.00
N GLY A 151 15.91 5.49 -8.41
CA GLY A 151 14.46 5.45 -8.56
C GLY A 151 13.91 4.42 -9.58
N GLY A 152 14.78 3.69 -10.25
CA GLY A 152 14.40 2.60 -11.15
C GLY A 152 14.41 1.20 -10.51
N TRP A 153 14.88 1.12 -9.27
CA TRP A 153 14.93 -0.12 -8.48
C TRP A 153 13.78 -0.25 -7.51
#